data_fa2410bed20de4e4c6295c1dcc50f33b
#
_entry.id   fa2410bed20de4e4c6295c1dcc50f33b
#
_cell.length_a   1.000
_cell.length_b   1.000
_cell.length_c   1.000
_cell.angle_alpha   90.00
_cell.angle_beta   90.00
_cell.angle_gamma   90.00
#
_symmetry.space_group_name_H-M   'P 1'
#
loop_
_entity.id
_entity.type
_entity.pdbx_description
1 polymer ?
#
loop_
_entity_poly.entity_id
_entity_poly.type
_entity_poly.pdbx_seq_one_letter_code
_entity_poly.pdbx_strand_id
1 'polypeptide(L)'
;MRTTTGLFVLVSVLAALQPAAAAEQRSSLPWSAPATTQIIVEDRKFRSGDAELSGTLYMPLSGKPVAAVVVTHSASSPLRGASLYDHLKTVLPALGIAVFAYDRRGSGQSGTKDAGGNFTILADDAIAAAKSLKTDPRIDPRRIGTWGLSQGGWISPLAASRSPDIAFVIAVSAPVVTADVQMIFSSTNHLKANGYSKADIDQMVAARKAVDNYMRGTVSRAEAQAKLDGIKTKPWFKYLYMGETFRDREVSGWRKEIENDPLKNLEAVTVPILVLYGTDDAVVPVADSAERLKSVAPRMPKMQVHVIAGADHAMQMSADLKTSLDPKHDGTERPDSPEYFALLSSWLAAQGLVGR
;
A
#
# COMPACT_ATOMS: atom_id res chain seq x y z
N MET A 1 9.62 5.15 76.13
CA MET A 1 9.37 6.23 75.17
C MET A 1 10.09 5.89 73.89
N ARG A 2 9.43 5.39 72.85
CA ARG A 2 10.00 5.14 71.53
C ARG A 2 9.18 5.99 70.55
N THR A 3 9.81 6.96 69.95
CA THR A 3 9.29 7.83 68.90
C THR A 3 9.48 7.15 67.56
N THR A 4 8.40 6.81 66.89
CA THR A 4 8.39 6.29 65.52
C THR A 4 8.21 7.47 64.57
N THR A 5 9.25 7.73 63.76
CA THR A 5 9.25 8.73 62.68
C THR A 5 8.65 8.09 61.42
N GLY A 6 7.49 8.59 61.00
CA GLY A 6 6.85 8.16 59.77
C GLY A 6 7.51 8.80 58.55
N LEU A 7 7.92 7.98 57.61
CA LEU A 7 8.46 8.37 56.32
C LEU A 7 7.29 8.56 55.35
N PHE A 8 7.00 9.80 54.95
CA PHE A 8 6.05 10.11 53.84
C PHE A 8 6.75 9.90 52.52
N VAL A 9 6.34 8.89 51.77
CA VAL A 9 6.73 8.69 50.39
C VAL A 9 5.85 9.57 49.52
N LEU A 10 6.42 10.62 48.95
CA LEU A 10 5.77 11.42 47.88
C LEU A 10 5.85 10.60 46.57
N VAL A 11 4.76 10.01 46.16
CA VAL A 11 4.62 9.46 44.83
C VAL A 11 4.27 10.61 43.89
N SER A 12 5.27 11.03 43.10
CA SER A 12 5.08 12.03 42.04
C SER A 12 4.29 11.40 40.90
N VAL A 13 3.04 11.83 40.71
CA VAL A 13 2.24 11.54 39.53
C VAL A 13 2.75 12.41 38.37
N LEU A 14 3.66 11.87 37.58
CA LEU A 14 4.12 12.45 36.31
C LEU A 14 3.74 11.51 35.17
N ALA A 15 2.47 11.47 34.84
CA ALA A 15 2.04 10.76 33.63
C ALA A 15 0.63 11.15 33.24
N ALA A 16 0.41 12.30 32.65
CA ALA A 16 -0.85 12.60 31.94
C ALA A 16 -0.83 13.85 31.02
N LEU A 17 0.30 14.39 30.60
CA LEU A 17 0.33 15.59 29.76
C LEU A 17 0.83 15.39 28.31
N GLN A 18 1.33 14.22 27.94
CA GLN A 18 1.86 14.01 26.58
C GLN A 18 0.84 13.67 25.49
N PRO A 19 -0.29 12.97 25.74
CA PRO A 19 -1.21 12.68 24.64
C PRO A 19 -2.02 13.90 24.16
N ALA A 20 -2.31 14.85 25.04
CA ALA A 20 -3.09 16.03 24.67
C ALA A 20 -2.30 17.01 23.77
N ALA A 21 -1.05 17.27 24.07
CA ALA A 21 -0.18 18.16 23.27
C ALA A 21 0.11 17.57 21.87
N ALA A 22 0.31 16.25 21.77
CA ALA A 22 0.50 15.58 20.48
C ALA A 22 -0.80 15.56 19.65
N ALA A 23 -1.96 15.45 20.28
CA ALA A 23 -3.26 15.53 19.61
C ALA A 23 -3.58 16.96 19.17
N GLU A 24 -3.26 17.98 19.98
CA GLU A 24 -3.42 19.40 19.63
C GLU A 24 -2.48 19.81 18.48
N GLN A 25 -1.25 19.30 18.47
CA GLN A 25 -0.30 19.59 17.39
C GLN A 25 -0.70 18.92 16.07
N ARG A 26 -1.34 17.74 16.11
CA ARG A 26 -1.94 17.10 14.93
C ARG A 26 -3.14 17.88 14.39
N SER A 27 -3.96 18.47 15.24
CA SER A 27 -5.14 19.25 14.83
C SER A 27 -4.82 20.58 14.14
N SER A 28 -3.58 21.07 14.24
CA SER A 28 -3.14 22.33 13.62
C SER A 28 -2.49 22.15 12.24
N LEU A 29 -2.27 20.93 11.79
CA LEU A 29 -1.67 20.65 10.48
C LEU A 29 -2.74 20.74 9.38
N PRO A 30 -2.43 21.34 8.20
CA PRO A 30 -3.43 21.58 7.14
C PRO A 30 -4.08 20.31 6.56
N TRP A 31 -3.53 19.14 6.85
CA TRP A 31 -4.06 17.82 6.48
C TRP A 31 -4.71 17.07 7.66
N SER A 32 -4.67 17.60 8.88
CA SER A 32 -5.38 16.98 9.99
C SER A 32 -6.88 17.20 9.83
N ALA A 33 -7.65 16.14 10.02
CA ALA A 33 -9.09 16.26 10.07
C ALA A 33 -9.46 17.21 11.23
N PRO A 34 -10.29 18.22 11.02
CA PRO A 34 -10.87 18.94 12.15
C PRO A 34 -11.54 17.94 13.09
N ALA A 35 -11.34 18.10 14.39
CA ALA A 35 -11.94 17.22 15.41
C ALA A 35 -13.48 17.11 15.30
N THR A 36 -14.11 18.00 14.54
CA THR A 36 -15.55 18.10 14.30
C THR A 36 -16.00 17.56 12.96
N THR A 37 -15.12 16.94 12.13
CA THR A 37 -15.55 16.39 10.84
C THR A 37 -16.49 15.20 11.08
N GLN A 38 -17.76 15.37 10.72
CA GLN A 38 -18.74 14.30 10.78
C GLN A 38 -18.62 13.45 9.52
N ILE A 39 -18.47 12.14 9.73
CA ILE A 39 -18.34 11.13 8.68
C ILE A 39 -19.48 10.12 8.83
N ILE A 40 -20.18 9.84 7.75
CA ILE A 40 -21.15 8.76 7.67
C ILE A 40 -20.37 7.51 7.25
N VAL A 41 -20.49 6.43 8.01
CA VAL A 41 -19.83 5.14 7.75
C VAL A 41 -20.89 4.12 7.37
N GLU A 42 -20.78 3.55 6.17
CA GLU A 42 -21.79 2.62 5.63
C GLU A 42 -21.11 1.37 5.07
N ASP A 43 -21.52 0.21 5.55
CA ASP A 43 -21.13 -1.06 4.95
C ASP A 43 -21.90 -1.29 3.64
N ARG A 44 -21.19 -1.77 2.63
CA ARG A 44 -21.71 -2.01 1.29
C ARG A 44 -21.20 -3.30 0.70
N LYS A 45 -22.05 -3.91 -0.13
CA LYS A 45 -21.66 -5.03 -0.98
C LYS A 45 -21.73 -4.63 -2.44
N PHE A 46 -20.85 -5.21 -3.25
CA PHE A 46 -20.84 -5.01 -4.69
C PHE A 46 -20.38 -6.29 -5.40
N ARG A 47 -20.66 -6.40 -6.69
CA ARG A 47 -20.27 -7.57 -7.48
C ARG A 47 -19.14 -7.24 -8.43
N SER A 48 -18.19 -8.18 -8.52
CA SER A 48 -17.10 -8.19 -9.49
C SER A 48 -17.03 -9.57 -10.14
N GLY A 49 -17.60 -9.67 -11.35
CA GLY A 49 -17.79 -10.96 -12.01
C GLY A 49 -18.69 -11.88 -11.17
N ASP A 50 -18.15 -13.04 -10.81
CA ASP A 50 -18.80 -14.05 -9.97
C ASP A 50 -18.73 -13.74 -8.46
N ALA A 51 -17.86 -12.81 -8.06
CA ALA A 51 -17.58 -12.48 -6.67
C ALA A 51 -18.55 -11.43 -6.10
N GLU A 52 -19.05 -11.67 -4.88
CA GLU A 52 -19.63 -10.64 -4.03
C GLU A 52 -18.56 -10.16 -3.05
N LEU A 53 -18.25 -8.87 -3.09
CA LEU A 53 -17.24 -8.22 -2.27
C LEU A 53 -17.91 -7.26 -1.27
N SER A 54 -17.31 -7.16 -0.08
CA SER A 54 -17.79 -6.33 1.02
C SER A 54 -16.85 -5.17 1.28
N GLY A 55 -17.38 -3.96 1.42
CA GLY A 55 -16.62 -2.75 1.68
C GLY A 55 -17.31 -1.83 2.67
N THR A 56 -16.61 -0.79 3.09
CA THR A 56 -17.11 0.29 3.93
C THR A 56 -16.85 1.62 3.24
N LEU A 57 -17.90 2.42 3.10
CA LEU A 57 -17.85 3.78 2.58
C LEU A 57 -17.77 4.77 3.74
N TYR A 58 -16.73 5.60 3.72
CA TYR A 58 -16.52 6.72 4.64
C TYR A 58 -16.89 8.00 3.88
N MET A 59 -18.08 8.52 4.14
CA MET A 59 -18.68 9.62 3.40
C MET A 59 -18.64 10.91 4.22
N PRO A 60 -18.04 11.99 3.70
CA PRO A 60 -18.15 13.30 4.35
C PRO A 60 -19.58 13.84 4.24
N LEU A 61 -20.03 14.62 5.22
CA LEU A 61 -21.26 15.37 5.08
C LEU A 61 -21.05 16.49 4.06
N SER A 62 -21.88 16.49 3.02
CA SER A 62 -21.84 17.50 1.96
C SER A 62 -23.23 17.74 1.38
N GLY A 63 -23.52 18.99 1.06
CA GLY A 63 -24.74 19.38 0.32
C GLY A 63 -24.63 19.17 -1.20
N LYS A 64 -23.49 18.70 -1.70
CA LYS A 64 -23.21 18.46 -3.12
C LYS A 64 -22.53 17.11 -3.33
N PRO A 65 -22.63 16.49 -4.51
CA PRO A 65 -21.88 15.29 -4.81
C PRO A 65 -20.36 15.50 -4.66
N VAL A 66 -19.69 14.57 -3.99
CA VAL A 66 -18.25 14.61 -3.68
C VAL A 66 -17.44 13.71 -4.57
N ALA A 67 -16.13 13.94 -4.66
CA ALA A 67 -15.19 12.98 -5.23
C ALA A 67 -15.08 11.74 -4.32
N ALA A 68 -14.60 10.62 -4.88
CA ALA A 68 -14.38 9.41 -4.11
C ALA A 68 -13.05 8.74 -4.46
N VAL A 69 -12.48 8.05 -3.50
CA VAL A 69 -11.28 7.23 -3.64
C VAL A 69 -11.59 5.78 -3.28
N VAL A 70 -11.31 4.86 -4.19
CA VAL A 70 -11.31 3.42 -3.96
C VAL A 70 -9.92 3.00 -3.51
N VAL A 71 -9.82 2.30 -2.37
CA VAL A 71 -8.54 1.79 -1.86
C VAL A 71 -8.21 0.46 -2.54
N THR A 72 -7.05 0.38 -3.21
CA THR A 72 -6.47 -0.87 -3.71
C THR A 72 -5.37 -1.35 -2.78
N HIS A 73 -5.38 -2.64 -2.46
CA HIS A 73 -4.68 -3.17 -1.30
C HIS A 73 -3.18 -3.39 -1.51
N SER A 74 -2.39 -3.16 -0.46
CA SER A 74 -1.07 -3.76 -0.30
C SER A 74 -1.20 -5.29 -0.20
N ALA A 75 -0.16 -6.02 -0.58
CA ALA A 75 -0.15 -7.49 -0.53
C ALA A 75 -0.35 -8.03 0.90
N SER A 76 0.23 -7.38 1.90
CA SER A 76 0.16 -7.76 3.31
C SER A 76 -1.12 -7.33 4.03
N SER A 77 -1.91 -6.41 3.45
CA SER A 77 -3.04 -5.76 4.13
C SER A 77 -4.32 -5.89 3.29
N PRO A 78 -4.90 -7.10 3.17
CA PRO A 78 -6.04 -7.36 2.29
C PRO A 78 -7.38 -6.92 2.87
N LEU A 79 -7.43 -6.47 4.12
CA LEU A 79 -8.67 -6.14 4.82
C LEU A 79 -8.93 -4.63 4.80
N ARG A 80 -10.18 -4.24 4.59
CA ARG A 80 -10.66 -2.85 4.69
C ARG A 80 -10.41 -2.19 6.05
N GLY A 81 -10.28 -3.01 7.11
CA GLY A 81 -10.00 -2.59 8.47
C GLY A 81 -8.52 -2.49 8.81
N ALA A 82 -7.60 -2.74 7.88
CA ALA A 82 -6.16 -2.64 8.16
C ALA A 82 -5.77 -1.20 8.54
N SER A 83 -4.96 -1.07 9.59
CA SER A 83 -4.46 0.22 10.12
C SER A 83 -3.71 1.04 9.06
N LEU A 84 -3.08 0.38 8.11
CA LEU A 84 -2.40 1.00 6.97
C LEU A 84 -3.28 2.00 6.20
N TYR A 85 -4.61 1.84 6.23
CA TYR A 85 -5.57 2.70 5.52
C TYR A 85 -6.30 3.70 6.42
N ASP A 86 -6.03 3.72 7.73
CA ASP A 86 -6.79 4.53 8.68
C ASP A 86 -6.63 6.04 8.42
N HIS A 87 -5.43 6.46 8.01
CA HIS A 87 -5.18 7.85 7.64
C HIS A 87 -6.09 8.34 6.49
N LEU A 88 -6.39 7.49 5.51
CA LEU A 88 -7.28 7.84 4.40
C LEU A 88 -8.73 8.05 4.87
N LYS A 89 -9.19 7.20 5.81
CA LYS A 89 -10.56 7.22 6.35
C LYS A 89 -10.86 8.47 7.18
N THR A 90 -9.83 9.19 7.58
CA THR A 90 -9.93 10.44 8.37
C THR A 90 -9.58 11.67 7.55
N VAL A 91 -8.43 11.67 6.85
CA VAL A 91 -7.91 12.83 6.13
C VAL A 91 -8.76 13.14 4.89
N LEU A 92 -9.10 12.15 4.07
CA LEU A 92 -9.82 12.41 2.83
C LEU A 92 -11.27 12.90 3.07
N PRO A 93 -12.06 12.33 3.99
CA PRO A 93 -13.37 12.88 4.32
C PRO A 93 -13.30 14.31 4.90
N ALA A 94 -12.25 14.66 5.65
CA ALA A 94 -12.03 16.03 6.09
C ALA A 94 -11.76 17.01 4.93
N LEU A 95 -11.23 16.52 3.83
CA LEU A 95 -11.06 17.27 2.58
C LEU A 95 -12.32 17.23 1.69
N GLY A 96 -13.41 16.63 2.14
CA GLY A 96 -14.66 16.51 1.38
C GLY A 96 -14.60 15.44 0.30
N ILE A 97 -13.80 14.38 0.49
CA ILE A 97 -13.63 13.27 -0.46
C ILE A 97 -14.06 11.97 0.23
N ALA A 98 -14.97 11.22 -0.38
CA ALA A 98 -15.37 9.92 0.14
C ALA A 98 -14.25 8.87 -0.03
N VAL A 99 -14.17 7.90 0.90
CA VAL A 99 -13.25 6.78 0.82
C VAL A 99 -14.04 5.48 0.82
N PHE A 100 -13.76 4.61 -0.13
CA PHE A 100 -14.31 3.26 -0.17
C PHE A 100 -13.18 2.24 -0.03
N ALA A 101 -13.12 1.59 1.13
CA ALA A 101 -12.23 0.48 1.42
C ALA A 101 -13.04 -0.81 1.42
N TYR A 102 -12.57 -1.85 0.72
CA TYR A 102 -13.25 -3.15 0.67
C TYR A 102 -12.31 -4.27 1.11
N ASP A 103 -12.86 -5.40 1.54
CA ASP A 103 -12.06 -6.59 1.78
C ASP A 103 -11.68 -7.20 0.44
N ARG A 104 -10.39 -7.45 0.25
CA ARG A 104 -9.89 -8.08 -0.96
C ARG A 104 -10.55 -9.44 -1.16
N ARG A 105 -10.80 -9.82 -2.38
CA ARG A 105 -11.30 -11.13 -2.79
C ARG A 105 -10.59 -12.26 -2.02
N GLY A 106 -11.36 -13.16 -1.41
CA GLY A 106 -10.86 -14.26 -0.58
C GLY A 106 -10.44 -13.87 0.85
N SER A 107 -10.74 -12.64 1.28
CA SER A 107 -10.40 -12.13 2.61
C SER A 107 -11.61 -11.53 3.30
N GLY A 108 -11.58 -11.47 4.63
CA GLY A 108 -12.60 -10.82 5.44
C GLY A 108 -14.02 -11.29 5.14
N GLN A 109 -14.89 -10.35 4.78
CA GLN A 109 -16.28 -10.63 4.41
C GLN A 109 -16.47 -10.80 2.89
N SER A 110 -15.42 -10.72 2.09
CA SER A 110 -15.44 -10.97 0.65
C SER A 110 -15.23 -12.46 0.38
N GLY A 111 -16.33 -13.23 0.46
CA GLY A 111 -16.40 -14.68 0.56
C GLY A 111 -16.06 -15.49 -0.69
N THR A 112 -15.12 -15.07 -1.51
CA THR A 112 -14.73 -15.76 -2.74
C THR A 112 -13.30 -16.28 -2.69
N LYS A 113 -12.91 -17.11 -3.68
CA LYS A 113 -11.52 -17.57 -3.80
C LYS A 113 -10.59 -16.37 -4.01
N ASP A 114 -9.43 -16.41 -3.37
CA ASP A 114 -8.35 -15.47 -3.62
C ASP A 114 -8.02 -15.39 -5.13
N ALA A 115 -7.64 -14.20 -5.58
CA ALA A 115 -7.22 -13.98 -6.97
C ALA A 115 -5.91 -14.70 -7.33
N GLY A 116 -5.19 -15.24 -6.35
CA GLY A 116 -3.97 -16.02 -6.55
C GLY A 116 -2.86 -15.24 -7.28
N GLY A 117 -2.69 -13.95 -7.00
CA GLY A 117 -1.71 -13.11 -7.67
C GLY A 117 -2.12 -12.63 -9.07
N ASN A 118 -3.36 -12.83 -9.48
CA ASN A 118 -3.86 -12.33 -10.76
C ASN A 118 -4.26 -10.85 -10.66
N PHE A 119 -3.36 -9.96 -11.02
CA PHE A 119 -3.56 -8.51 -10.97
C PHE A 119 -4.73 -8.04 -11.86
N THR A 120 -5.00 -8.74 -12.95
CA THR A 120 -6.16 -8.43 -13.80
C THR A 120 -7.48 -8.58 -13.02
N ILE A 121 -7.63 -9.66 -12.25
CA ILE A 121 -8.82 -9.87 -11.41
C ILE A 121 -8.90 -8.80 -10.32
N LEU A 122 -7.78 -8.46 -9.67
CA LEU A 122 -7.76 -7.41 -8.65
C LEU A 122 -8.07 -6.03 -9.22
N ALA A 123 -7.64 -5.76 -10.46
CA ALA A 123 -7.99 -4.53 -11.17
C ALA A 123 -9.49 -4.51 -11.54
N ASP A 124 -10.06 -5.65 -11.94
CA ASP A 124 -11.51 -5.77 -12.19
C ASP A 124 -12.32 -5.53 -10.92
N ASP A 125 -11.84 -5.97 -9.75
CA ASP A 125 -12.47 -5.68 -8.46
C ASP A 125 -12.46 -4.17 -8.15
N ALA A 126 -11.34 -3.48 -8.39
CA ALA A 126 -11.25 -2.03 -8.21
C ALA A 126 -12.17 -1.26 -9.18
N ILE A 127 -12.27 -1.70 -10.43
CA ILE A 127 -13.20 -1.14 -11.44
C ILE A 127 -14.65 -1.36 -10.99
N ALA A 128 -14.98 -2.56 -10.51
CA ALA A 128 -16.33 -2.87 -10.03
C ALA A 128 -16.70 -2.03 -8.80
N ALA A 129 -15.73 -1.81 -7.88
CA ALA A 129 -15.89 -0.90 -6.75
C ALA A 129 -16.20 0.53 -7.22
N ALA A 130 -15.42 1.07 -8.17
CA ALA A 130 -15.67 2.39 -8.75
C ALA A 130 -17.06 2.48 -9.41
N LYS A 131 -17.44 1.47 -10.18
CA LYS A 131 -18.78 1.40 -10.79
C LYS A 131 -19.90 1.38 -9.76
N SER A 132 -19.74 0.68 -8.66
CA SER A 132 -20.75 0.64 -7.59
C SER A 132 -20.94 2.01 -6.94
N LEU A 133 -19.88 2.80 -6.81
CA LEU A 133 -19.95 4.15 -6.26
C LEU A 133 -20.68 5.14 -7.19
N LYS A 134 -20.64 4.93 -8.51
CA LYS A 134 -21.34 5.80 -9.48
C LYS A 134 -22.87 5.77 -9.33
N THR A 135 -23.41 4.77 -8.66
CA THR A 135 -24.86 4.68 -8.41
C THR A 135 -25.32 5.49 -7.20
N ASP A 136 -24.40 6.01 -6.39
CA ASP A 136 -24.70 6.83 -5.23
C ASP A 136 -24.84 8.31 -5.66
N PRO A 137 -26.02 8.94 -5.50
CA PRO A 137 -26.22 10.35 -5.90
C PRO A 137 -25.37 11.34 -5.12
N ARG A 138 -24.78 10.94 -3.99
CA ARG A 138 -23.87 11.77 -3.17
C ARG A 138 -22.45 11.79 -3.73
N ILE A 139 -22.12 10.94 -4.72
CA ILE A 139 -20.78 10.86 -5.33
C ILE A 139 -20.85 11.38 -6.77
N ASP A 140 -19.94 12.28 -7.15
CA ASP A 140 -19.80 12.68 -8.55
C ASP A 140 -19.18 11.53 -9.37
N PRO A 141 -19.92 10.95 -10.31
CA PRO A 141 -19.45 9.77 -11.06
C PRO A 141 -18.26 10.05 -11.98
N ARG A 142 -17.90 11.32 -12.18
CA ARG A 142 -16.72 11.74 -12.99
C ARG A 142 -15.49 12.00 -12.13
N ARG A 143 -15.58 11.85 -10.81
CA ARG A 143 -14.54 12.20 -9.83
C ARG A 143 -14.23 11.03 -8.89
N ILE A 144 -14.25 9.80 -9.42
CA ILE A 144 -13.91 8.58 -8.70
C ILE A 144 -12.51 8.15 -9.14
N GLY A 145 -11.59 8.04 -8.21
CA GLY A 145 -10.22 7.57 -8.47
C GLY A 145 -9.82 6.42 -7.56
N THR A 146 -8.56 6.03 -7.66
CA THR A 146 -7.98 4.99 -6.83
C THR A 146 -6.78 5.51 -6.04
N TRP A 147 -6.60 4.94 -4.85
CA TRP A 147 -5.37 5.05 -4.08
C TRP A 147 -4.85 3.65 -3.82
N GLY A 148 -3.57 3.40 -4.10
CA GLY A 148 -2.98 2.10 -3.89
C GLY A 148 -1.54 2.18 -3.39
N LEU A 149 -1.23 1.38 -2.37
CA LEU A 149 0.10 1.26 -1.80
C LEU A 149 0.73 -0.09 -2.19
N SER A 150 2.02 -0.07 -2.54
CA SER A 150 2.78 -1.29 -2.85
C SER A 150 2.14 -2.08 -3.99
N GLN A 151 1.65 -3.29 -3.78
CA GLN A 151 0.89 -4.06 -4.78
C GLN A 151 -0.33 -3.29 -5.30
N GLY A 152 -1.01 -2.53 -4.43
CA GLY A 152 -2.10 -1.63 -4.84
C GLY A 152 -1.66 -0.56 -5.84
N GLY A 153 -0.40 -0.15 -5.77
CA GLY A 153 0.22 0.75 -6.74
C GLY A 153 0.43 0.13 -8.14
N TRP A 154 0.43 -1.21 -8.27
CA TRP A 154 0.32 -1.89 -9.56
C TRP A 154 -1.13 -2.02 -10.03
N ILE A 155 -2.04 -2.28 -9.09
CA ILE A 155 -3.46 -2.51 -9.36
C ILE A 155 -4.16 -1.22 -9.83
N SER A 156 -3.88 -0.10 -9.18
CA SER A 156 -4.50 1.21 -9.49
C SER A 156 -4.27 1.66 -10.95
N PRO A 157 -3.02 1.72 -11.45
CA PRO A 157 -2.78 2.07 -12.86
C PRO A 157 -3.36 1.04 -13.83
N LEU A 158 -3.27 -0.26 -13.51
CA LEU A 158 -3.84 -1.31 -14.35
C LEU A 158 -5.36 -1.17 -14.45
N ALA A 159 -6.05 -0.84 -13.37
CA ALA A 159 -7.48 -0.59 -13.39
C ALA A 159 -7.83 0.67 -14.21
N ALA A 160 -7.10 1.77 -14.04
CA ALA A 160 -7.32 3.02 -14.76
C ALA A 160 -7.02 2.89 -16.27
N SER A 161 -6.04 2.08 -16.68
CA SER A 161 -5.74 1.82 -18.10
C SER A 161 -6.84 1.01 -18.80
N ARG A 162 -7.69 0.30 -18.02
CA ARG A 162 -8.72 -0.62 -18.53
C ARG A 162 -10.16 -0.09 -18.40
N SER A 163 -10.36 1.01 -17.68
CA SER A 163 -11.71 1.53 -17.46
C SER A 163 -11.75 3.06 -17.36
N PRO A 164 -12.66 3.72 -18.08
CA PRO A 164 -12.92 5.15 -17.96
C PRO A 164 -13.67 5.52 -16.67
N ASP A 165 -14.08 4.53 -15.87
CA ASP A 165 -14.75 4.77 -14.59
C ASP A 165 -13.79 5.23 -13.49
N ILE A 166 -12.48 5.18 -13.75
CA ILE A 166 -11.44 5.70 -12.86
C ILE A 166 -10.90 7.00 -13.45
N ALA A 167 -11.10 8.11 -12.74
CA ALA A 167 -10.81 9.47 -13.20
C ALA A 167 -9.42 9.98 -12.76
N PHE A 168 -8.78 9.35 -11.78
CA PHE A 168 -7.43 9.68 -11.31
C PHE A 168 -6.80 8.51 -10.54
N VAL A 169 -5.49 8.53 -10.41
CA VAL A 169 -4.71 7.50 -9.71
C VAL A 169 -3.76 8.14 -8.71
N ILE A 170 -3.71 7.58 -7.49
CA ILE A 170 -2.68 7.86 -6.49
C ILE A 170 -1.94 6.55 -6.22
N ALA A 171 -0.68 6.47 -6.61
CA ALA A 171 0.17 5.30 -6.48
C ALA A 171 1.27 5.58 -5.46
N VAL A 172 1.22 4.89 -4.32
CA VAL A 172 2.14 5.09 -3.19
C VAL A 172 3.06 3.89 -3.08
N SER A 173 4.37 4.13 -3.00
CA SER A 173 5.39 3.08 -2.95
C SER A 173 5.18 1.98 -4.00
N ALA A 174 4.73 2.41 -5.18
CA ALA A 174 4.40 1.51 -6.29
C ALA A 174 5.69 1.07 -7.00
N PRO A 175 6.08 -0.22 -6.96
CA PRO A 175 7.25 -0.64 -7.72
C PRO A 175 7.02 -0.45 -9.23
N VAL A 176 7.96 0.18 -9.92
CA VAL A 176 7.96 0.25 -11.39
C VAL A 176 8.99 -0.74 -11.98
N VAL A 177 9.33 -1.74 -11.19
CA VAL A 177 10.07 -2.94 -11.57
C VAL A 177 9.15 -4.14 -11.47
N THR A 178 9.52 -5.26 -12.09
CA THR A 178 8.76 -6.51 -12.00
C THR A 178 8.79 -7.09 -10.58
N ALA A 179 7.81 -7.91 -10.25
CA ALA A 179 7.64 -8.44 -8.89
C ALA A 179 8.86 -9.23 -8.38
N ASP A 180 9.56 -9.97 -9.25
CA ASP A 180 10.78 -10.68 -8.88
C ASP A 180 11.93 -9.75 -8.48
N VAL A 181 12.12 -8.65 -9.21
CA VAL A 181 13.14 -7.63 -8.89
C VAL A 181 12.82 -6.97 -7.56
N GLN A 182 11.57 -6.56 -7.36
CA GLN A 182 11.11 -5.97 -6.11
C GLN A 182 11.30 -6.92 -4.92
N MET A 183 10.93 -8.20 -5.06
CA MET A 183 11.05 -9.17 -3.99
C MET A 183 12.51 -9.53 -3.66
N ILE A 184 13.41 -9.58 -4.65
CA ILE A 184 14.84 -9.75 -4.40
C ILE A 184 15.38 -8.56 -3.59
N PHE A 185 14.98 -7.34 -3.92
CA PHE A 185 15.37 -6.14 -3.19
C PHE A 185 14.90 -6.20 -1.72
N SER A 186 13.61 -6.45 -1.49
CA SER A 186 13.03 -6.56 -0.15
C SER A 186 13.67 -7.68 0.67
N SER A 187 13.80 -8.89 0.11
CA SER A 187 14.45 -10.01 0.79
C SER A 187 15.90 -9.72 1.15
N THR A 188 16.65 -9.04 0.26
CA THR A 188 18.02 -8.61 0.54
C THR A 188 18.08 -7.68 1.73
N ASN A 189 17.17 -6.71 1.82
CA ASN A 189 17.12 -5.78 2.94
C ASN A 189 16.71 -6.46 4.26
N HIS A 190 15.79 -7.44 4.20
CA HIS A 190 15.48 -8.28 5.36
C HIS A 190 16.70 -9.04 5.88
N LEU A 191 17.51 -9.63 4.99
CA LEU A 191 18.72 -10.33 5.42
C LEU A 191 19.74 -9.35 6.02
N LYS A 192 19.95 -8.19 5.39
CA LYS A 192 20.84 -7.14 5.92
C LYS A 192 20.39 -6.66 7.31
N ALA A 193 19.11 -6.35 7.47
CA ALA A 193 18.51 -5.88 8.74
C ALA A 193 18.68 -6.89 9.89
N ASN A 194 18.79 -8.17 9.57
CA ASN A 194 19.00 -9.24 10.54
C ASN A 194 20.45 -9.73 10.63
N GLY A 195 21.41 -9.00 10.05
CA GLY A 195 22.85 -9.28 10.20
C GLY A 195 23.37 -10.48 9.44
N TYR A 196 22.64 -10.98 8.44
CA TYR A 196 23.11 -12.11 7.62
C TYR A 196 24.24 -11.68 6.67
N SER A 197 25.13 -12.62 6.38
CA SER A 197 26.32 -12.38 5.59
C SER A 197 26.00 -12.14 4.10
N LYS A 198 26.97 -11.53 3.38
CA LYS A 198 26.89 -11.42 1.92
C LYS A 198 26.71 -12.78 1.25
N ALA A 199 27.37 -13.83 1.76
CA ALA A 199 27.24 -15.18 1.22
C ALA A 199 25.81 -15.74 1.38
N ASP A 200 25.14 -15.44 2.50
CA ASP A 200 23.71 -15.82 2.69
C ASP A 200 22.82 -15.06 1.71
N ILE A 201 23.07 -13.77 1.50
CA ILE A 201 22.33 -12.96 0.53
C ILE A 201 22.53 -13.50 -0.89
N ASP A 202 23.76 -13.82 -1.28
CA ASP A 202 24.06 -14.38 -2.61
C ASP A 202 23.34 -15.73 -2.83
N GLN A 203 23.31 -16.61 -1.82
CA GLN A 203 22.57 -17.86 -1.87
C GLN A 203 21.06 -17.64 -2.03
N MET A 204 20.48 -16.72 -1.26
CA MET A 204 19.08 -16.33 -1.34
C MET A 204 18.73 -15.85 -2.75
N VAL A 205 19.51 -14.89 -3.28
CA VAL A 205 19.31 -14.32 -4.61
C VAL A 205 19.41 -15.40 -5.70
N ALA A 206 20.41 -16.31 -5.60
CA ALA A 206 20.58 -17.39 -6.56
C ALA A 206 19.39 -18.35 -6.58
N ALA A 207 18.88 -18.75 -5.41
CA ALA A 207 17.74 -19.65 -5.33
C ALA A 207 16.44 -18.98 -5.82
N ARG A 208 16.21 -17.71 -5.45
CA ARG A 208 15.05 -16.98 -5.95
C ARG A 208 15.08 -16.83 -7.47
N LYS A 209 16.20 -16.38 -8.03
CA LYS A 209 16.37 -16.28 -9.48
C LYS A 209 16.18 -17.62 -10.21
N ALA A 210 16.56 -18.74 -9.60
CA ALA A 210 16.31 -20.06 -10.20
C ALA A 210 14.81 -20.36 -10.30
N VAL A 211 14.03 -20.07 -9.26
CA VAL A 211 12.56 -20.22 -9.30
C VAL A 211 11.94 -19.27 -10.32
N ASP A 212 12.37 -18.01 -10.37
CA ASP A 212 11.85 -17.01 -11.32
C ASP A 212 12.20 -17.40 -12.77
N ASN A 213 13.37 -17.94 -13.01
CA ASN A 213 13.80 -18.46 -14.32
C ASN A 213 12.98 -19.70 -14.74
N TYR A 214 12.63 -20.59 -13.80
CA TYR A 214 11.69 -21.65 -14.08
C TYR A 214 10.31 -21.12 -14.47
N MET A 215 9.80 -20.11 -13.77
CA MET A 215 8.53 -19.49 -14.12
C MET A 215 8.55 -18.88 -15.53
N ARG A 216 9.71 -18.36 -15.96
CA ARG A 216 9.93 -17.85 -17.33
C ARG A 216 10.23 -18.96 -18.35
N GLY A 217 10.44 -20.20 -17.91
CA GLY A 217 10.72 -21.35 -18.77
C GLY A 217 12.15 -21.43 -19.28
N THR A 218 13.11 -20.77 -18.63
CA THR A 218 14.53 -20.77 -19.02
C THR A 218 15.37 -21.82 -18.31
N VAL A 219 14.86 -22.42 -17.21
CA VAL A 219 15.48 -23.54 -16.50
C VAL A 219 14.45 -24.62 -16.19
N SER A 220 14.89 -25.84 -15.89
CA SER A 220 14.01 -26.93 -15.50
C SER A 220 13.48 -26.76 -14.06
N ARG A 221 12.32 -27.41 -13.77
CA ARG A 221 11.78 -27.44 -12.40
C ARG A 221 12.75 -28.09 -11.41
N ALA A 222 13.43 -29.18 -11.84
CA ALA A 222 14.38 -29.91 -11.01
C ALA A 222 15.59 -29.02 -10.62
N GLU A 223 16.11 -28.25 -11.56
CA GLU A 223 17.21 -27.30 -11.33
C GLU A 223 16.80 -26.20 -10.34
N ALA A 224 15.64 -25.59 -10.53
CA ALA A 224 15.12 -24.56 -9.62
C ALA A 224 14.86 -25.13 -8.22
N GLN A 225 14.26 -26.33 -8.11
CA GLN A 225 14.00 -26.99 -6.83
C GLN A 225 15.31 -27.34 -6.11
N ALA A 226 16.33 -27.83 -6.79
CA ALA A 226 17.62 -28.13 -6.19
C ALA A 226 18.29 -26.90 -5.56
N LYS A 227 18.15 -25.72 -6.19
CA LYS A 227 18.64 -24.46 -5.58
C LYS A 227 17.87 -24.09 -4.32
N LEU A 228 16.54 -24.26 -4.32
CA LEU A 228 15.69 -23.99 -3.17
C LEU A 228 15.97 -24.99 -2.03
N ASP A 229 16.14 -26.26 -2.33
CA ASP A 229 16.47 -27.32 -1.36
C ASP A 229 17.79 -27.05 -0.63
N GLY A 230 18.77 -26.46 -1.33
CA GLY A 230 20.04 -26.07 -0.75
C GLY A 230 19.96 -25.00 0.34
N ILE A 231 18.83 -24.28 0.42
CA ILE A 231 18.67 -23.17 1.37
C ILE A 231 17.46 -23.31 2.31
N LYS A 232 16.54 -24.25 2.11
CA LYS A 232 15.27 -24.34 2.85
C LYS A 232 15.42 -24.52 4.35
N THR A 233 16.57 -25.03 4.82
CA THR A 233 16.90 -25.19 6.25
C THR A 233 17.58 -23.96 6.86
N LYS A 234 17.89 -22.96 6.09
CA LYS A 234 18.53 -21.73 6.57
C LYS A 234 17.55 -20.91 7.42
N PRO A 235 18.00 -20.31 8.55
CA PRO A 235 17.13 -19.55 9.44
C PRO A 235 16.51 -18.30 8.76
N TRP A 236 17.11 -17.81 7.70
CA TRP A 236 16.66 -16.69 6.92
C TRP A 236 15.71 -17.08 5.75
N PHE A 237 15.43 -18.38 5.53
CA PHE A 237 14.56 -18.85 4.44
C PHE A 237 13.17 -18.17 4.45
N LYS A 238 12.62 -17.91 5.64
CA LYS A 238 11.34 -17.21 5.80
C LYS A 238 11.26 -15.85 5.09
N TYR A 239 12.39 -15.17 4.89
CA TYR A 239 12.43 -13.87 4.21
C TYR A 239 12.39 -13.96 2.68
N LEU A 240 12.33 -15.17 2.11
CA LEU A 240 12.05 -15.34 0.70
C LEU A 240 10.57 -15.16 0.38
N TYR A 241 9.69 -15.23 1.39
CA TYR A 241 8.24 -15.18 1.17
C TYR A 241 7.75 -16.22 0.16
N MET A 242 8.35 -17.40 0.16
CA MET A 242 7.95 -18.56 -0.65
C MET A 242 8.05 -19.84 0.17
N GLY A 243 7.31 -20.88 -0.25
CA GLY A 243 7.37 -22.20 0.37
C GLY A 243 8.63 -22.97 -0.02
N GLU A 244 8.84 -24.11 0.63
CA GLU A 244 9.93 -25.06 0.30
C GLU A 244 9.78 -25.70 -1.09
N THR A 245 8.58 -25.60 -1.67
CA THR A 245 8.25 -26.02 -3.03
C THR A 245 7.40 -24.93 -3.69
N PHE A 246 7.31 -24.95 -5.00
CA PHE A 246 6.53 -24.00 -5.78
C PHE A 246 5.61 -24.72 -6.76
N ARG A 247 4.53 -24.08 -7.17
CA ARG A 247 3.56 -24.62 -8.14
C ARG A 247 4.17 -24.71 -9.53
N ASP A 248 3.61 -25.57 -10.35
CA ASP A 248 3.98 -25.61 -11.77
C ASP A 248 3.66 -24.29 -12.44
N ARG A 249 4.54 -23.87 -13.36
CA ARG A 249 4.49 -22.57 -14.02
C ARG A 249 3.16 -22.28 -14.73
N GLU A 250 2.50 -23.32 -15.23
CA GLU A 250 1.23 -23.24 -15.96
C GLU A 250 0.08 -22.76 -15.07
N VAL A 251 0.14 -23.08 -13.78
CA VAL A 251 -0.90 -22.76 -12.78
C VAL A 251 -0.44 -21.80 -11.69
N SER A 252 0.80 -21.31 -11.79
CA SER A 252 1.40 -20.42 -10.79
C SER A 252 0.86 -18.98 -10.89
N GLY A 253 0.33 -18.47 -9.78
CA GLY A 253 0.03 -17.04 -9.65
C GLY A 253 1.29 -16.18 -9.74
N TRP A 254 2.40 -16.66 -9.16
CA TRP A 254 3.69 -15.97 -9.18
C TRP A 254 4.19 -15.70 -10.61
N ARG A 255 4.01 -16.66 -11.52
CA ARG A 255 4.34 -16.44 -12.93
C ARG A 255 3.60 -15.22 -13.50
N LYS A 256 2.31 -15.10 -13.20
CA LYS A 256 1.50 -13.96 -13.69
C LYS A 256 1.97 -12.62 -13.10
N GLU A 257 2.43 -12.63 -11.86
CA GLU A 257 2.97 -11.43 -11.20
C GLU A 257 4.28 -10.97 -11.83
N ILE A 258 5.24 -11.88 -12.09
CA ILE A 258 6.54 -11.52 -12.68
C ILE A 258 6.47 -11.23 -14.18
N GLU A 259 5.42 -11.67 -14.88
CA GLU A 259 5.13 -11.33 -16.28
C GLU A 259 4.42 -9.98 -16.42
N ASN A 260 3.88 -9.43 -15.33
CA ASN A 260 3.26 -8.11 -15.34
C ASN A 260 4.34 -7.02 -15.49
N ASP A 261 4.22 -6.19 -16.51
CA ASP A 261 5.09 -5.01 -16.70
C ASP A 261 4.39 -3.76 -16.15
N PRO A 262 4.77 -3.27 -14.97
CA PRO A 262 4.12 -2.14 -14.34
C PRO A 262 4.31 -0.84 -15.12
N LEU A 263 5.43 -0.69 -15.86
CA LEU A 263 5.68 0.50 -16.66
C LEU A 263 4.69 0.61 -17.82
N LYS A 264 4.41 -0.48 -18.52
CA LYS A 264 3.41 -0.51 -19.60
C LYS A 264 2.01 -0.19 -19.10
N ASN A 265 1.65 -0.68 -17.92
CA ASN A 265 0.36 -0.37 -17.31
C ASN A 265 0.24 1.13 -16.99
N LEU A 266 1.30 1.74 -16.47
CA LEU A 266 1.37 3.18 -16.21
C LEU A 266 1.29 4.00 -17.51
N GLU A 267 2.06 3.66 -18.54
CA GLU A 267 2.05 4.37 -19.83
C GLU A 267 0.68 4.34 -20.52
N ALA A 268 -0.13 3.32 -20.26
CA ALA A 268 -1.49 3.21 -20.80
C ALA A 268 -2.53 4.09 -20.05
N VAL A 269 -2.15 4.72 -18.93
CA VAL A 269 -3.07 5.58 -18.16
C VAL A 269 -3.14 6.96 -18.77
N THR A 270 -4.35 7.44 -19.06
CA THR A 270 -4.62 8.74 -19.69
C THR A 270 -5.13 9.80 -18.70
N VAL A 271 -5.48 9.38 -17.49
CA VAL A 271 -5.97 10.25 -16.41
C VAL A 271 -4.80 10.79 -15.57
N PRO A 272 -5.02 11.82 -14.71
CA PRO A 272 -3.99 12.31 -13.80
C PRO A 272 -3.47 11.23 -12.85
N ILE A 273 -2.14 11.18 -12.66
CA ILE A 273 -1.47 10.24 -11.77
C ILE A 273 -0.58 11.02 -10.79
N LEU A 274 -0.70 10.70 -9.50
CA LEU A 274 0.27 11.06 -8.46
C LEU A 274 1.02 9.81 -8.05
N VAL A 275 2.36 9.85 -8.12
CA VAL A 275 3.25 8.78 -7.64
C VAL A 275 4.07 9.32 -6.47
N LEU A 276 4.02 8.64 -5.33
CA LEU A 276 4.73 9.02 -4.11
C LEU A 276 5.65 7.89 -3.65
N TYR A 277 6.89 8.21 -3.37
CA TYR A 277 7.90 7.31 -2.81
C TYR A 277 8.51 7.91 -1.55
N GLY A 278 9.02 7.05 -0.67
CA GLY A 278 9.88 7.45 0.43
C GLY A 278 11.34 7.12 0.14
N THR A 279 12.30 7.98 0.56
CA THR A 279 13.73 7.70 0.36
C THR A 279 14.20 6.46 1.10
N ASP A 280 13.53 6.12 2.22
CA ASP A 280 13.92 5.06 3.14
C ASP A 280 13.07 3.80 2.97
N ASP A 281 12.38 3.68 1.82
CA ASP A 281 11.62 2.48 1.47
C ASP A 281 12.58 1.29 1.30
N ALA A 282 12.51 0.35 2.25
CA ALA A 282 13.32 -0.87 2.25
C ALA A 282 12.68 -2.04 1.50
N VAL A 283 11.45 -1.87 1.02
CA VAL A 283 10.65 -2.91 0.33
C VAL A 283 10.68 -2.73 -1.18
N VAL A 284 10.66 -1.48 -1.65
CA VAL A 284 10.64 -1.13 -3.07
C VAL A 284 11.95 -0.47 -3.49
N PRO A 285 12.58 -0.87 -4.61
CA PRO A 285 13.76 -0.19 -5.15
C PRO A 285 13.35 1.15 -5.78
N VAL A 286 13.26 2.19 -4.92
CA VAL A 286 12.76 3.52 -5.30
C VAL A 286 13.63 4.16 -6.37
N ALA A 287 14.96 4.04 -6.26
CA ALA A 287 15.88 4.63 -7.25
C ALA A 287 15.63 4.07 -8.66
N ASP A 288 15.53 2.75 -8.78
CA ASP A 288 15.26 2.07 -10.06
C ASP A 288 13.86 2.41 -10.59
N SER A 289 12.87 2.46 -9.70
CA SER A 289 11.48 2.82 -10.05
C SER A 289 11.40 4.27 -10.56
N ALA A 290 12.03 5.21 -9.85
CA ALA A 290 12.05 6.61 -10.22
C ALA A 290 12.78 6.86 -11.56
N GLU A 291 13.90 6.16 -11.81
CA GLU A 291 14.63 6.26 -13.07
C GLU A 291 13.80 5.75 -14.26
N ARG A 292 13.10 4.63 -14.09
CA ARG A 292 12.17 4.11 -15.10
C ARG A 292 11.02 5.09 -15.37
N LEU A 293 10.47 5.73 -14.34
CA LEU A 293 9.43 6.76 -14.51
C LEU A 293 9.94 7.99 -15.27
N LYS A 294 11.17 8.43 -15.01
CA LYS A 294 11.80 9.53 -15.77
C LYS A 294 11.85 9.23 -17.27
N SER A 295 12.09 7.98 -17.67
CA SER A 295 12.18 7.59 -19.07
C SER A 295 10.85 7.73 -19.83
N VAL A 296 9.71 7.67 -19.13
CA VAL A 296 8.36 7.78 -19.71
C VAL A 296 7.70 9.14 -19.44
N ALA A 297 8.19 9.92 -18.48
CA ALA A 297 7.61 11.21 -18.09
C ALA A 297 7.30 12.16 -19.26
N PRO A 298 8.14 12.29 -20.31
CA PRO A 298 7.82 13.15 -21.47
C PRO A 298 6.53 12.74 -22.19
N ARG A 299 6.13 11.46 -22.13
CA ARG A 299 4.91 10.94 -22.74
C ARG A 299 3.70 10.97 -21.82
N MET A 300 3.91 11.28 -20.53
CA MET A 300 2.89 11.26 -19.48
C MET A 300 2.75 12.62 -18.77
N PRO A 301 2.29 13.68 -19.47
CA PRO A 301 2.29 15.05 -18.95
C PRO A 301 1.35 15.25 -17.75
N LYS A 302 0.45 14.30 -17.47
CA LYS A 302 -0.46 14.32 -16.32
C LYS A 302 0.08 13.53 -15.12
N MET A 303 1.29 12.96 -15.22
CA MET A 303 1.93 12.24 -14.12
C MET A 303 2.82 13.19 -13.32
N GLN A 304 2.67 13.13 -11.99
CA GLN A 304 3.57 13.78 -11.04
C GLN A 304 4.22 12.72 -10.15
N VAL A 305 5.53 12.84 -9.94
CA VAL A 305 6.32 11.90 -9.14
C VAL A 305 7.06 12.69 -8.07
N HIS A 306 6.92 12.27 -6.82
CA HIS A 306 7.63 12.85 -5.69
C HIS A 306 8.33 11.77 -4.88
N VAL A 307 9.53 12.08 -4.39
CA VAL A 307 10.29 11.22 -3.48
C VAL A 307 10.47 11.99 -2.16
N ILE A 308 9.86 11.48 -1.11
CA ILE A 308 9.71 12.13 0.20
C ILE A 308 10.88 11.74 1.08
N ALA A 309 11.63 12.72 1.57
CA ALA A 309 12.79 12.48 2.41
C ALA A 309 12.41 11.87 3.77
N GLY A 310 13.10 10.80 4.17
CA GLY A 310 12.90 10.13 5.46
C GLY A 310 11.56 9.40 5.61
N ALA A 311 10.76 9.24 4.55
CA ALA A 311 9.59 8.40 4.57
C ALA A 311 9.96 6.96 4.17
N ASP A 312 9.30 5.98 4.78
CA ASP A 312 9.44 4.57 4.49
C ASP A 312 8.36 4.05 3.52
N HIS A 313 8.26 2.71 3.40
CA HIS A 313 7.30 2.03 2.53
C HIS A 313 5.84 2.40 2.79
N ALA A 314 5.46 2.62 4.05
CA ALA A 314 4.11 2.98 4.47
C ALA A 314 3.86 4.50 4.52
N MET A 315 4.80 5.32 4.04
CA MET A 315 4.79 6.79 4.18
C MET A 315 4.90 7.26 5.63
N GLN A 316 5.42 6.45 6.51
CA GLN A 316 5.72 6.81 7.89
C GLN A 316 7.16 7.37 7.98
N MET A 317 7.40 8.21 8.98
CA MET A 317 8.76 8.68 9.25
C MET A 317 9.66 7.47 9.55
N SER A 318 10.77 7.41 8.85
CA SER A 318 11.71 6.30 8.88
C SER A 318 12.26 6.05 10.29
N ALA A 319 12.51 4.79 10.58
CA ALA A 319 13.23 4.29 11.75
C ALA A 319 14.50 3.57 11.28
N ASP A 320 15.07 2.72 12.11
CA ASP A 320 16.10 1.77 11.66
C ASP A 320 15.50 0.76 10.64
N LEU A 321 16.37 0.19 9.83
CA LEU A 321 15.99 -0.74 8.75
C LEU A 321 15.15 -1.93 9.24
N LYS A 322 15.45 -2.44 10.44
CA LYS A 322 14.73 -3.59 11.00
C LYS A 322 13.30 -3.24 11.39
N THR A 323 13.12 -2.09 12.04
CA THR A 323 11.79 -1.56 12.41
C THR A 323 10.97 -1.23 11.17
N SER A 324 11.58 -0.62 10.16
CA SER A 324 10.90 -0.27 8.89
C SER A 324 10.45 -1.49 8.07
N LEU A 325 11.07 -2.66 8.30
CA LEU A 325 10.71 -3.91 7.63
C LEU A 325 9.78 -4.82 8.46
N ASP A 326 9.43 -4.45 9.70
CA ASP A 326 8.53 -5.23 10.54
C ASP A 326 7.08 -4.75 10.31
N PRO A 327 6.22 -5.57 9.67
CA PRO A 327 4.84 -5.17 9.36
C PRO A 327 3.97 -4.91 10.60
N LYS A 328 4.42 -5.27 11.81
CA LYS A 328 3.72 -4.92 13.05
C LYS A 328 3.72 -3.43 13.33
N HIS A 329 4.68 -2.70 12.78
CA HIS A 329 4.82 -1.26 12.93
C HIS A 329 4.17 -0.46 11.80
N ASP A 330 3.59 -1.12 10.80
CA ASP A 330 2.91 -0.44 9.70
C ASP A 330 1.62 0.24 10.18
N GLY A 331 1.59 1.57 10.08
CA GLY A 331 0.40 2.38 10.32
C GLY A 331 0.02 2.62 11.79
N THR A 332 0.82 2.19 12.80
CA THR A 332 0.36 2.25 14.20
C THR A 332 1.27 3.01 15.16
N GLU A 333 2.58 2.82 15.12
CA GLU A 333 3.48 3.28 16.18
C GLU A 333 4.38 4.45 15.78
N ARG A 334 4.51 4.71 14.48
CA ARG A 334 5.35 5.78 13.94
C ARG A 334 4.49 6.88 13.33
N PRO A 335 4.92 8.14 13.41
CA PRO A 335 4.19 9.23 12.78
C PRO A 335 4.26 9.11 11.26
N ASP A 336 3.14 9.35 10.60
CA ASP A 336 3.10 9.51 9.15
C ASP A 336 3.92 10.73 8.71
N SER A 337 4.49 10.69 7.51
CA SER A 337 5.25 11.82 6.96
C SER A 337 4.34 13.03 6.73
N PRO A 338 4.64 14.19 7.31
CA PRO A 338 3.90 15.43 7.04
C PRO A 338 3.93 15.81 5.57
N GLU A 339 5.05 15.58 4.89
CA GLU A 339 5.20 15.90 3.45
C GLU A 339 4.30 15.02 2.57
N TYR A 340 4.09 13.75 2.96
CA TYR A 340 3.13 12.87 2.29
C TYR A 340 1.72 13.49 2.26
N PHE A 341 1.24 13.96 3.40
CA PHE A 341 -0.09 14.59 3.48
C PHE A 341 -0.16 15.92 2.76
N ALA A 342 0.89 16.73 2.83
CA ALA A 342 0.97 17.99 2.13
C ALA A 342 0.91 17.80 0.60
N LEU A 343 1.65 16.84 0.07
CA LEU A 343 1.63 16.50 -1.36
C LEU A 343 0.29 15.91 -1.78
N LEU A 344 -0.24 14.96 -1.01
CA LEU A 344 -1.53 14.34 -1.28
C LEU A 344 -2.66 15.37 -1.32
N SER A 345 -2.79 16.21 -0.29
CA SER A 345 -3.86 17.19 -0.19
C SER A 345 -3.73 18.31 -1.23
N SER A 346 -2.52 18.81 -1.48
CA SER A 346 -2.29 19.86 -2.48
C SER A 346 -2.56 19.35 -3.90
N TRP A 347 -2.16 18.11 -4.21
CA TRP A 347 -2.45 17.52 -5.51
C TRP A 347 -3.95 17.30 -5.72
N LEU A 348 -4.66 16.75 -4.72
CA LEU A 348 -6.12 16.59 -4.77
C LEU A 348 -6.84 17.93 -4.97
N ALA A 349 -6.38 19.00 -4.30
CA ALA A 349 -6.91 20.34 -4.48
C ALA A 349 -6.64 20.89 -5.89
N ALA A 350 -5.43 20.70 -6.42
CA ALA A 350 -5.06 21.11 -7.77
C ALA A 350 -5.87 20.38 -8.85
N GLN A 351 -6.29 19.13 -8.61
CA GLN A 351 -7.21 18.39 -9.47
C GLN A 351 -8.68 18.80 -9.29
N GLY A 352 -8.99 19.76 -8.39
CA GLY A 352 -10.35 20.17 -8.09
C GLY A 352 -11.19 19.10 -7.39
N LEU A 353 -10.57 18.17 -6.70
CA LEU A 353 -11.24 17.02 -6.06
C LEU A 353 -11.70 17.32 -4.63
N VAL A 354 -11.11 18.31 -3.97
CA VAL A 354 -11.45 18.70 -2.61
C VAL A 354 -12.84 19.34 -2.58
N GLY A 355 -13.65 19.01 -1.57
CA GLY A 355 -14.94 19.65 -1.33
C GLY A 355 -14.76 21.13 -0.93
N ARG A 356 -15.61 22.01 -1.46
CA ARG A 356 -15.68 23.41 -1.07
C ARG A 356 -16.79 23.60 -0.04
#